data_9190fcfe76ae6c65195291f3969639a2
#
_entry.id   9190fcfe76ae6c65195291f3969639a2
#
_cell.length_a   1.000
_cell.length_b   1.000
_cell.length_c   1.000
_cell.angle_alpha   90.00
_cell.angle_beta   90.00
_cell.angle_gamma   90.00
#
_symmetry.space_group_name_H-M   'P 1'
#
loop_
_entity.id
_entity.type
_entity.pdbx_description
1 polymer ?
#
loop_
_entity_poly.entity_id
_entity_poly.type
_entity_poly.pdbx_seq_one_letter_code
_entity_poly.pdbx_strand_id
1 'polypeptide(L)'
;MKNTLLKLGVCVSLLGITPFVSTISSVQAERTVEHKVIKNETGTISISQLNKNVWVHTELGYFNGEAVPSNGLILNTSKGLVLVDSSWDDKLTKELIEMAEKKFKKSVTDVIITHAHADRIGGIKTLKERGIKTHSTTLTAELAKETGYEEPLGDLQAITKLKFGNMKVETFYPGKGHTEDNIVVWLPQYNMLVGGCLVKSASAKDLGNVTDAYVNEWSTSIENVLKRYENINFVVPGHGEVGDKGLLLHTLDLLK
;
A
#
# COMPACT_ATOMS: atom_id res chain seq x y z
N MET A 1 44.24 95.65 -2.58
CA MET A 1 42.98 95.81 -3.30
C MET A 1 42.89 94.66 -4.29
N LYS A 2 42.29 93.55 -3.95
CA LYS A 2 41.70 92.53 -4.84
C LYS A 2 40.91 91.56 -3.98
N ASN A 3 39.60 91.64 -4.08
CA ASN A 3 38.67 90.74 -3.42
C ASN A 3 38.72 89.38 -4.10
N THR A 4 38.85 88.34 -3.33
CA THR A 4 38.71 86.93 -3.79
C THR A 4 37.52 86.34 -3.06
N LEU A 5 36.42 86.09 -3.79
CA LEU A 5 35.22 85.44 -3.35
C LEU A 5 35.52 83.92 -3.23
N LEU A 6 35.26 83.39 -2.07
CA LEU A 6 35.30 81.94 -1.80
C LEU A 6 33.91 81.33 -2.12
N LYS A 7 33.85 80.45 -3.12
CA LYS A 7 32.62 79.70 -3.44
C LYS A 7 32.56 78.43 -2.58
N LEU A 8 31.56 78.35 -1.69
CA LEU A 8 31.22 77.17 -0.99
C LEU A 8 30.50 76.20 -1.94
N GLY A 9 31.09 75.01 -2.16
CA GLY A 9 30.44 73.94 -2.88
C GLY A 9 29.66 73.09 -1.90
N VAL A 10 28.36 72.93 -2.06
CA VAL A 10 27.51 72.05 -1.33
C VAL A 10 27.53 70.69 -2.03
N CYS A 11 28.15 69.70 -1.41
CA CYS A 11 28.00 68.25 -1.82
C CYS A 11 26.69 67.71 -1.31
N VAL A 12 25.74 67.44 -2.22
CA VAL A 12 24.52 66.66 -1.93
C VAL A 12 24.85 65.20 -2.16
N SER A 13 24.98 64.46 -1.08
CA SER A 13 25.09 62.99 -1.12
C SER A 13 23.71 62.38 -1.32
N LEU A 14 23.47 61.82 -2.50
CA LEU A 14 22.31 60.99 -2.81
C LEU A 14 22.47 59.62 -2.10
N LEU A 15 21.76 59.42 -1.01
CA LEU A 15 21.56 58.09 -0.40
C LEU A 15 20.62 57.29 -1.30
N GLY A 16 21.17 56.34 -2.01
CA GLY A 16 20.42 55.34 -2.78
C GLY A 16 19.63 54.40 -1.85
N ILE A 17 18.32 54.52 -1.84
CA ILE A 17 17.43 53.61 -1.21
C ILE A 17 17.28 52.39 -2.14
N THR A 18 17.96 51.28 -1.81
CA THR A 18 17.71 50.00 -2.47
C THR A 18 16.41 49.41 -1.90
N PRO A 19 15.43 49.02 -2.73
CA PRO A 19 14.24 48.36 -2.21
C PRO A 19 14.65 46.95 -1.76
N PHE A 20 14.44 46.67 -0.45
CA PHE A 20 14.54 45.35 0.11
C PHE A 20 13.35 44.51 -0.39
N VAL A 21 13.56 43.71 -1.44
CA VAL A 21 12.57 42.75 -1.90
C VAL A 21 12.59 41.60 -0.91
N SER A 22 11.69 41.62 0.05
CA SER A 22 11.40 40.46 0.91
C SER A 22 10.75 39.37 0.06
N THR A 23 11.52 38.34 -0.31
CA THR A 23 10.99 37.10 -0.83
C THR A 23 10.16 36.44 0.27
N ILE A 24 8.85 36.56 0.20
CA ILE A 24 7.92 35.78 1.00
C ILE A 24 8.05 34.33 0.46
N SER A 25 8.84 33.50 1.14
CA SER A 25 8.79 32.05 0.97
C SER A 25 7.37 31.62 1.34
N SER A 26 6.58 31.26 0.34
CA SER A 26 5.33 30.55 0.55
C SER A 26 5.68 29.19 1.13
N VAL A 27 5.63 29.07 2.45
CA VAL A 27 5.56 27.77 3.12
C VAL A 27 4.22 27.19 2.69
N GLN A 28 4.29 26.29 1.72
CA GLN A 28 3.16 25.49 1.29
C GLN A 28 2.82 24.61 2.50
N ALA A 29 1.76 24.98 3.21
CA ALA A 29 1.24 24.16 4.30
C ALA A 29 0.91 22.79 3.69
N GLU A 30 1.69 21.77 4.02
CA GLU A 30 1.29 20.38 3.80
C GLU A 30 -0.06 20.21 4.47
N ARG A 31 -1.11 20.11 3.65
CA ARG A 31 -2.39 19.64 4.13
C ARG A 31 -2.17 18.22 4.59
N THR A 32 -2.00 18.03 5.88
CA THR A 32 -2.17 16.72 6.51
C THR A 32 -3.59 16.29 6.20
N VAL A 33 -3.72 15.41 5.20
CA VAL A 33 -5.01 14.75 4.93
C VAL A 33 -5.26 13.88 6.15
N GLU A 34 -6.18 14.31 7.01
CA GLU A 34 -6.60 13.52 8.16
C GLU A 34 -7.23 12.24 7.60
N HIS A 35 -6.45 11.16 7.57
CA HIS A 35 -6.90 9.87 7.06
C HIS A 35 -8.01 9.37 8.00
N LYS A 36 -9.22 9.24 7.45
CA LYS A 36 -10.35 8.71 8.19
C LYS A 36 -10.07 7.26 8.56
N VAL A 37 -9.90 7.00 9.86
CA VAL A 37 -9.69 5.65 10.40
C VAL A 37 -10.96 5.22 11.14
N ILE A 38 -11.41 4.00 10.88
CA ILE A 38 -12.53 3.36 11.56
C ILE A 38 -12.02 2.05 12.14
N LYS A 39 -12.32 1.79 13.41
CA LYS A 39 -11.92 0.56 14.11
C LYS A 39 -13.17 -0.22 14.54
N ASN A 40 -13.03 -1.56 14.67
CA ASN A 40 -14.02 -2.38 15.36
C ASN A 40 -13.96 -2.14 16.87
N GLU A 41 -14.89 -2.70 17.64
CA GLU A 41 -15.00 -2.49 19.09
C GLU A 41 -13.77 -2.97 19.86
N THR A 42 -13.13 -4.04 19.40
CA THR A 42 -11.94 -4.62 20.04
C THR A 42 -10.64 -3.92 19.64
N GLY A 43 -10.66 -3.08 18.60
CA GLY A 43 -9.46 -2.47 18.02
C GLY A 43 -8.57 -3.42 17.23
N THR A 44 -9.01 -4.67 17.01
CA THR A 44 -8.26 -5.68 16.25
C THR A 44 -8.37 -5.50 14.73
N ILE A 45 -9.35 -4.72 14.27
CA ILE A 45 -9.52 -4.38 12.86
C ILE A 45 -9.60 -2.87 12.72
N SER A 46 -8.88 -2.32 11.76
CA SER A 46 -9.02 -0.93 11.34
C SER A 46 -9.13 -0.83 9.82
N ILE A 47 -9.91 0.15 9.35
CA ILE A 47 -9.94 0.54 7.94
C ILE A 47 -9.57 2.01 7.82
N SER A 48 -8.57 2.31 6.99
CA SER A 48 -8.00 3.65 6.83
C SER A 48 -8.13 4.12 5.39
N GLN A 49 -8.65 5.31 5.20
CA GLN A 49 -8.89 5.86 3.86
C GLN A 49 -7.58 6.33 3.21
N LEU A 50 -7.21 5.79 2.05
CA LEU A 50 -6.14 6.32 1.20
C LEU A 50 -6.67 7.34 0.19
N ASN A 51 -7.83 7.05 -0.39
CA ASN A 51 -8.56 7.99 -1.24
C ASN A 51 -10.06 7.65 -1.25
N LYS A 52 -10.85 8.33 -2.08
CA LYS A 52 -12.31 8.17 -2.12
C LYS A 52 -12.78 6.71 -2.25
N ASN A 53 -12.05 5.90 -3.01
CA ASN A 53 -12.48 4.53 -3.38
C ASN A 53 -11.53 3.43 -2.92
N VAL A 54 -10.40 3.77 -2.28
CA VAL A 54 -9.40 2.81 -1.82
C VAL A 54 -9.11 3.01 -0.35
N TRP A 55 -9.23 1.94 0.42
CA TRP A 55 -9.01 1.91 1.85
C TRP A 55 -8.07 0.76 2.20
N VAL A 56 -7.16 0.97 3.11
CA VAL A 56 -6.37 -0.11 3.72
C VAL A 56 -7.22 -0.72 4.82
N HIS A 57 -7.31 -2.03 4.86
CA HIS A 57 -7.71 -2.74 6.06
C HIS A 57 -6.47 -3.29 6.75
N THR A 58 -6.48 -3.29 8.08
CA THR A 58 -5.38 -3.81 8.90
C THR A 58 -5.99 -4.65 10.02
N GLU A 59 -5.58 -5.90 10.13
CA GLU A 59 -6.03 -6.85 11.15
C GLU A 59 -4.86 -7.27 12.03
N LEU A 60 -5.13 -7.34 13.33
CA LEU A 60 -4.19 -7.83 14.32
C LEU A 60 -4.38 -9.33 14.51
N GLY A 61 -3.48 -10.11 13.95
CA GLY A 61 -3.39 -11.54 14.20
C GLY A 61 -2.23 -11.89 15.14
N TYR A 62 -1.98 -13.20 15.30
CA TYR A 62 -0.90 -13.70 16.14
C TYR A 62 -0.04 -14.68 15.36
N PHE A 63 1.27 -14.48 15.40
CA PHE A 63 2.25 -15.36 14.81
C PHE A 63 3.34 -15.65 15.84
N ASN A 64 3.58 -16.94 16.14
CA ASN A 64 4.51 -17.39 17.19
C ASN A 64 4.28 -16.72 18.56
N GLY A 65 3.02 -16.41 18.88
CA GLY A 65 2.63 -15.78 20.16
C GLY A 65 2.74 -14.26 20.17
N GLU A 66 3.26 -13.65 19.13
CA GLU A 66 3.35 -12.19 18.97
C GLU A 66 2.19 -11.63 18.16
N ALA A 67 1.72 -10.45 18.55
CA ALA A 67 0.69 -9.73 17.82
C ALA A 67 1.27 -9.07 16.57
N VAL A 68 0.78 -9.46 15.41
CA VAL A 68 1.28 -9.00 14.11
C VAL A 68 0.14 -8.37 13.31
N PRO A 69 0.19 -7.05 13.04
CA PRO A 69 -0.77 -6.41 12.15
C PRO A 69 -0.47 -6.76 10.68
N SER A 70 -1.50 -7.08 9.90
CA SER A 70 -1.39 -7.32 8.46
C SER A 70 -2.30 -6.39 7.66
N ASN A 71 -1.85 -5.95 6.50
CA ASN A 71 -2.57 -5.01 5.64
C ASN A 71 -3.10 -5.69 4.38
N GLY A 72 -4.29 -5.27 3.98
CA GLY A 72 -4.83 -5.51 2.66
C GLY A 72 -5.61 -4.29 2.16
N LEU A 73 -6.39 -4.40 1.09
CA LEU A 73 -7.19 -3.29 0.56
C LEU A 73 -8.68 -3.61 0.47
N ILE A 74 -9.49 -2.56 0.64
CA ILE A 74 -10.90 -2.51 0.24
C ILE A 74 -11.02 -1.55 -0.94
N LEU A 75 -11.48 -2.06 -2.08
CA LEU A 75 -11.77 -1.29 -3.28
C LEU A 75 -13.27 -1.06 -3.38
N ASN A 76 -13.72 0.19 -3.24
CA ASN A 76 -15.12 0.56 -3.39
C ASN A 76 -15.44 0.79 -4.86
N THR A 77 -16.03 -0.20 -5.52
CA THR A 77 -16.33 -0.19 -6.95
C THR A 77 -17.80 0.15 -7.23
N SER A 78 -18.16 0.35 -8.49
CA SER A 78 -19.56 0.56 -8.88
C SER A 78 -20.43 -0.71 -8.81
N LYS A 79 -19.81 -1.90 -8.65
CA LYS A 79 -20.51 -3.20 -8.63
C LYS A 79 -20.46 -3.93 -7.29
N GLY A 80 -19.80 -3.37 -6.29
CA GLY A 80 -19.58 -3.99 -4.98
C GLY A 80 -18.23 -3.62 -4.40
N LEU A 81 -17.83 -4.31 -3.35
CA LEU A 81 -16.51 -4.20 -2.75
C LEU A 81 -15.62 -5.35 -3.23
N VAL A 82 -14.36 -5.03 -3.51
CA VAL A 82 -13.33 -6.03 -3.78
C VAL A 82 -12.26 -5.90 -2.71
N LEU A 83 -11.86 -7.01 -2.12
CA LEU A 83 -10.74 -7.05 -1.19
C LEU A 83 -9.46 -7.49 -1.92
N VAL A 84 -8.31 -7.01 -1.45
CA VAL A 84 -7.02 -7.62 -1.68
C VAL A 84 -6.58 -8.20 -0.35
N ASP A 85 -6.43 -9.51 -0.32
CA ASP A 85 -6.24 -10.37 0.83
C ASP A 85 -7.44 -10.44 1.79
N SER A 86 -7.53 -11.52 2.55
CA SER A 86 -8.44 -11.68 3.67
C SER A 86 -7.71 -11.34 4.97
N SER A 87 -8.10 -11.91 6.09
CA SER A 87 -7.45 -11.74 7.37
C SER A 87 -6.82 -13.06 7.85
N TRP A 88 -6.24 -13.03 9.04
CA TRP A 88 -5.54 -14.14 9.69
C TRP A 88 -6.40 -15.39 9.95
N ASP A 89 -7.70 -15.21 10.08
CA ASP A 89 -8.67 -16.26 10.33
C ASP A 89 -10.08 -15.92 9.85
N ASP A 90 -10.98 -16.89 9.94
CA ASP A 90 -12.38 -16.76 9.55
C ASP A 90 -13.13 -15.73 10.39
N LYS A 91 -12.83 -15.61 11.69
CA LYS A 91 -13.52 -14.67 12.58
C LYS A 91 -13.18 -13.22 12.21
N LEU A 92 -11.90 -12.91 12.08
CA LEU A 92 -11.45 -11.57 11.70
C LEU A 92 -11.93 -11.21 10.28
N THR A 93 -11.91 -12.17 9.36
CA THR A 93 -12.41 -11.97 7.99
C THR A 93 -13.91 -11.68 7.96
N LYS A 94 -14.70 -12.40 8.77
CA LYS A 94 -16.14 -12.13 8.91
C LYS A 94 -16.39 -10.73 9.43
N GLU A 95 -15.70 -10.32 10.49
CA GLU A 95 -15.82 -8.99 11.08
C GLU A 95 -15.38 -7.88 10.09
N LEU A 96 -14.28 -8.09 9.34
CA LEU A 96 -13.83 -7.17 8.30
C LEU A 96 -14.89 -6.97 7.23
N ILE A 97 -15.48 -8.07 6.71
CA ILE A 97 -16.54 -7.99 5.69
C ILE A 97 -17.74 -7.21 6.22
N GLU A 98 -18.23 -7.52 7.42
CA GLU A 98 -19.38 -6.85 8.03
C GLU A 98 -19.11 -5.35 8.24
N MET A 99 -17.90 -5.00 8.67
CA MET A 99 -17.47 -3.62 8.85
C MET A 99 -17.40 -2.86 7.53
N ALA A 100 -16.83 -3.49 6.49
CA ALA A 100 -16.75 -2.91 5.14
C ALA A 100 -18.17 -2.72 4.54
N GLU A 101 -19.00 -3.76 4.57
CA GLU A 101 -20.38 -3.71 4.04
C GLU A 101 -21.24 -2.68 4.75
N LYS A 102 -21.12 -2.59 6.08
CA LYS A 102 -21.81 -1.56 6.89
C LYS A 102 -21.36 -0.15 6.49
N LYS A 103 -20.05 0.04 6.30
CA LYS A 103 -19.44 1.34 5.95
C LYS A 103 -19.84 1.82 4.55
N PHE A 104 -19.77 0.95 3.57
CA PHE A 104 -19.95 1.33 2.16
C PHE A 104 -21.38 1.08 1.65
N LYS A 105 -22.23 0.38 2.41
CA LYS A 105 -23.57 -0.06 2.01
C LYS A 105 -23.54 -0.87 0.71
N LYS A 106 -22.55 -1.73 0.57
CA LYS A 106 -22.33 -2.61 -0.58
C LYS A 106 -21.79 -3.94 -0.11
N SER A 107 -22.12 -5.02 -0.80
CA SER A 107 -21.59 -6.35 -0.52
C SER A 107 -20.15 -6.49 -1.04
N VAL A 108 -19.34 -7.29 -0.33
CA VAL A 108 -18.07 -7.81 -0.85
C VAL A 108 -18.40 -8.88 -1.89
N THR A 109 -17.87 -8.74 -3.09
CA THR A 109 -18.16 -9.64 -4.23
C THR A 109 -16.98 -10.50 -4.63
N ASP A 110 -15.76 -9.97 -4.47
CA ASP A 110 -14.54 -10.59 -4.92
C ASP A 110 -13.40 -10.34 -3.93
N VAL A 111 -12.46 -11.29 -3.83
CA VAL A 111 -11.20 -11.16 -3.08
C VAL A 111 -10.05 -11.65 -3.96
N ILE A 112 -8.96 -10.91 -4.02
CA ILE A 112 -7.71 -11.31 -4.66
C ILE A 112 -6.75 -11.74 -3.56
N ILE A 113 -6.27 -12.98 -3.57
CA ILE A 113 -5.30 -13.53 -2.62
C ILE A 113 -3.90 -13.40 -3.19
N THR A 114 -3.01 -12.73 -2.44
CA THR A 114 -1.64 -12.46 -2.92
C THR A 114 -0.68 -13.63 -2.76
N HIS A 115 -0.86 -14.45 -1.74
CA HIS A 115 -0.13 -15.71 -1.50
C HIS A 115 -0.79 -16.56 -0.39
N ALA A 116 -0.31 -17.78 -0.17
CA ALA A 116 -0.97 -18.79 0.65
C ALA A 116 -0.61 -18.77 2.16
N HIS A 117 -0.19 -17.63 2.72
CA HIS A 117 0.02 -17.50 4.16
C HIS A 117 -1.25 -17.11 4.92
N ALA A 118 -1.31 -17.50 6.20
CA ALA A 118 -2.47 -17.30 7.06
C ALA A 118 -3.00 -15.86 7.08
N ASP A 119 -2.11 -14.87 7.08
CA ASP A 119 -2.45 -13.45 7.11
C ASP A 119 -3.04 -12.92 5.78
N ARG A 120 -3.16 -13.77 4.76
CA ARG A 120 -3.72 -13.48 3.44
C ARG A 120 -4.93 -14.33 3.11
N ILE A 121 -4.87 -15.61 3.49
CA ILE A 121 -5.86 -16.62 3.12
C ILE A 121 -6.64 -17.17 4.31
N GLY A 122 -6.29 -16.80 5.56
CA GLY A 122 -6.85 -17.42 6.77
C GLY A 122 -8.38 -17.38 6.86
N GLY A 123 -9.04 -16.47 6.18
CA GLY A 123 -10.50 -16.37 6.11
C GLY A 123 -11.14 -17.00 4.88
N ILE A 124 -10.45 -17.86 4.14
CA ILE A 124 -10.93 -18.40 2.87
C ILE A 124 -12.25 -19.15 3.00
N LYS A 125 -12.45 -19.88 4.10
CA LYS A 125 -13.69 -20.60 4.38
C LYS A 125 -14.86 -19.63 4.51
N THR A 126 -14.73 -18.58 5.29
CA THR A 126 -15.75 -17.52 5.43
C THR A 126 -16.09 -16.89 4.08
N LEU A 127 -15.09 -16.62 3.23
CA LEU A 127 -15.30 -16.06 1.89
C LEU A 127 -16.15 -16.99 1.03
N LYS A 128 -15.83 -18.27 1.00
CA LYS A 128 -16.54 -19.28 0.21
C LYS A 128 -17.96 -19.53 0.72
N GLU A 129 -18.15 -19.63 2.04
CA GLU A 129 -19.47 -19.77 2.68
C GLU A 129 -20.40 -18.58 2.36
N ARG A 130 -19.84 -17.38 2.18
CA ARG A 130 -20.58 -16.18 1.77
C ARG A 130 -20.78 -16.06 0.24
N GLY A 131 -20.27 -17.01 -0.55
CA GLY A 131 -20.32 -16.99 -2.01
C GLY A 131 -19.49 -15.87 -2.65
N ILE A 132 -18.47 -15.36 -1.93
CA ILE A 132 -17.53 -14.36 -2.42
C ILE A 132 -16.53 -15.05 -3.33
N LYS A 133 -16.29 -14.51 -4.54
CA LYS A 133 -15.30 -15.08 -5.46
C LYS A 133 -13.89 -14.81 -4.96
N THR A 134 -13.07 -15.84 -4.94
CA THR A 134 -11.68 -15.77 -4.48
C THR A 134 -10.75 -16.01 -5.67
N HIS A 135 -9.94 -15.03 -6.02
CA HIS A 135 -9.02 -15.08 -7.15
C HIS A 135 -7.59 -15.28 -6.65
N SER A 136 -6.86 -16.22 -7.23
CA SER A 136 -5.44 -16.47 -6.92
C SER A 136 -4.72 -17.05 -8.12
N THR A 137 -3.40 -17.23 -8.02
CA THR A 137 -2.68 -18.08 -8.98
C THR A 137 -3.00 -19.56 -8.71
N THR A 138 -2.81 -20.41 -9.72
CA THR A 138 -2.91 -21.86 -9.54
C THR A 138 -1.97 -22.35 -8.44
N LEU A 139 -0.74 -21.81 -8.39
CA LEU A 139 0.23 -22.16 -7.35
C LEU A 139 -0.25 -21.78 -5.95
N THR A 140 -0.85 -20.59 -5.77
CA THR A 140 -1.44 -20.19 -4.48
C THR A 140 -2.57 -21.15 -4.06
N ALA A 141 -3.41 -21.60 -5.01
CA ALA A 141 -4.46 -22.55 -4.72
C ALA A 141 -3.91 -23.93 -4.29
N GLU A 142 -2.85 -24.41 -4.94
CA GLU A 142 -2.15 -25.66 -4.61
C GLU A 142 -1.51 -25.57 -3.21
N LEU A 143 -0.76 -24.51 -2.92
CA LEU A 143 -0.12 -24.29 -1.63
C LEU A 143 -1.15 -24.11 -0.48
N ALA A 144 -2.28 -23.45 -0.76
CA ALA A 144 -3.39 -23.34 0.17
C ALA A 144 -3.88 -24.73 0.62
N LYS A 145 -4.10 -25.63 -0.33
CA LYS A 145 -4.52 -27.01 -0.06
C LYS A 145 -3.47 -27.78 0.75
N GLU A 146 -2.20 -27.66 0.38
CA GLU A 146 -1.09 -28.31 1.08
C GLU A 146 -0.99 -27.87 2.54
N THR A 147 -1.33 -26.61 2.84
CA THR A 147 -1.31 -26.03 4.19
C THR A 147 -2.65 -26.18 4.93
N GLY A 148 -3.63 -26.89 4.33
CA GLY A 148 -4.90 -27.22 4.98
C GLY A 148 -6.00 -26.17 4.84
N TYR A 149 -5.80 -25.15 4.01
CA TYR A 149 -6.84 -24.19 3.63
C TYR A 149 -7.71 -24.73 2.49
N GLU A 150 -8.91 -24.17 2.35
CA GLU A 150 -9.70 -24.38 1.15
C GLU A 150 -9.05 -23.68 -0.05
N GLU A 151 -9.11 -24.32 -1.22
CA GLU A 151 -8.52 -23.77 -2.44
C GLU A 151 -9.27 -22.52 -2.93
N PRO A 152 -8.64 -21.35 -3.09
CA PRO A 152 -9.19 -20.26 -3.85
C PRO A 152 -9.26 -20.62 -5.34
N LEU A 153 -9.96 -19.82 -6.15
CA LEU A 153 -10.00 -20.03 -7.60
C LEU A 153 -8.65 -19.66 -8.22
N GLY A 154 -7.96 -20.63 -8.79
CA GLY A 154 -6.66 -20.45 -9.47
C GLY A 154 -6.81 -19.91 -10.90
N ASP A 155 -7.38 -18.70 -11.06
CA ASP A 155 -7.71 -18.10 -12.36
C ASP A 155 -6.78 -16.95 -12.78
N LEU A 156 -5.80 -16.59 -11.93
CA LEU A 156 -4.81 -15.56 -12.25
C LEU A 156 -3.57 -16.16 -12.94
N GLN A 157 -3.20 -15.54 -14.03
CA GLN A 157 -1.95 -15.83 -14.75
C GLN A 157 -0.81 -14.95 -14.23
N ALA A 158 0.40 -15.14 -14.76
CA ALA A 158 1.56 -14.30 -14.41
C ALA A 158 1.27 -12.79 -14.53
N ILE A 159 0.40 -12.41 -15.47
CA ILE A 159 -0.17 -11.07 -15.59
C ILE A 159 -1.64 -11.23 -15.91
N THR A 160 -2.52 -10.68 -15.04
CA THR A 160 -3.95 -10.67 -15.30
C THR A 160 -4.51 -9.26 -15.13
N LYS A 161 -5.30 -8.81 -16.11
CA LYS A 161 -6.01 -7.53 -16.04
C LYS A 161 -7.48 -7.80 -15.73
N LEU A 162 -7.93 -7.32 -14.59
CA LEU A 162 -9.28 -7.44 -14.08
C LEU A 162 -10.01 -6.09 -14.14
N LYS A 163 -11.34 -6.14 -14.23
CA LYS A 163 -12.19 -4.96 -14.17
C LYS A 163 -13.39 -5.22 -13.28
N PHE A 164 -13.40 -4.61 -12.11
CA PHE A 164 -14.49 -4.63 -11.16
C PHE A 164 -15.31 -3.33 -11.27
N GLY A 165 -16.37 -3.37 -12.08
CA GLY A 165 -17.14 -2.17 -12.36
C GLY A 165 -16.29 -1.05 -13.01
N ASN A 166 -16.11 0.05 -12.30
CA ASN A 166 -15.28 1.19 -12.73
C ASN A 166 -13.81 1.09 -12.30
N MET A 167 -13.44 0.05 -11.54
CA MET A 167 -12.07 -0.16 -11.05
C MET A 167 -11.30 -1.10 -11.97
N LYS A 168 -10.13 -0.67 -12.43
CA LYS A 168 -9.15 -1.51 -13.14
C LYS A 168 -8.12 -2.01 -12.13
N VAL A 169 -7.82 -3.29 -12.20
CA VAL A 169 -6.83 -3.97 -11.35
C VAL A 169 -5.94 -4.81 -12.26
N GLU A 170 -4.65 -4.80 -12.02
CA GLU A 170 -3.72 -5.73 -12.65
C GLU A 170 -3.02 -6.53 -11.56
N THR A 171 -2.98 -7.85 -11.69
CA THR A 171 -2.15 -8.71 -10.87
C THR A 171 -0.90 -9.09 -11.63
N PHE A 172 0.23 -9.17 -10.94
CA PHE A 172 1.51 -9.51 -11.53
C PHE A 172 2.30 -10.44 -10.61
N TYR A 173 2.78 -11.55 -11.17
CA TYR A 173 3.76 -12.42 -10.53
C TYR A 173 5.16 -11.97 -10.91
N PRO A 174 5.92 -11.35 -10.01
CA PRO A 174 7.23 -10.80 -10.31
C PRO A 174 8.37 -11.83 -10.23
N GLY A 175 8.09 -13.01 -9.69
CA GLY A 175 9.03 -14.06 -9.35
C GLY A 175 8.90 -14.45 -7.87
N LYS A 176 9.72 -15.42 -7.45
CA LYS A 176 9.80 -15.87 -6.06
C LYS A 176 10.44 -14.80 -5.17
N GLY A 177 10.07 -14.77 -3.91
CA GLY A 177 10.61 -13.79 -2.96
C GLY A 177 10.22 -14.13 -1.54
N HIS A 178 9.26 -13.41 -0.96
CA HIS A 178 8.71 -13.73 0.36
C HIS A 178 8.14 -15.16 0.40
N THR A 179 7.48 -15.57 -0.67
CA THR A 179 7.04 -16.95 -0.92
C THR A 179 7.28 -17.30 -2.39
N GLU A 180 7.03 -18.57 -2.76
CA GLU A 180 7.11 -19.01 -4.15
C GLU A 180 5.99 -18.41 -5.01
N ASP A 181 4.81 -18.18 -4.45
CA ASP A 181 3.57 -17.83 -5.14
C ASP A 181 3.20 -16.34 -5.07
N ASN A 182 3.99 -15.50 -4.40
CA ASN A 182 3.65 -14.11 -4.15
C ASN A 182 3.37 -13.31 -5.41
N ILE A 183 2.22 -12.66 -5.47
CA ILE A 183 1.87 -11.68 -6.50
C ILE A 183 1.75 -10.28 -5.91
N VAL A 184 1.86 -9.27 -6.76
CA VAL A 184 1.54 -7.88 -6.44
C VAL A 184 0.28 -7.46 -7.18
N VAL A 185 -0.44 -6.48 -6.61
CA VAL A 185 -1.66 -5.93 -7.21
C VAL A 185 -1.45 -4.46 -7.54
N TRP A 186 -1.69 -4.09 -8.78
CA TRP A 186 -1.53 -2.74 -9.30
C TRP A 186 -2.87 -2.09 -9.59
N LEU A 187 -3.05 -0.87 -9.10
CA LEU A 187 -4.22 -0.02 -9.36
C LEU A 187 -3.80 1.15 -10.25
N PRO A 188 -3.91 1.02 -11.59
CA PRO A 188 -3.38 2.02 -12.52
C PRO A 188 -4.01 3.40 -12.40
N GLN A 189 -5.26 3.47 -11.95
CA GLN A 189 -5.99 4.74 -11.77
C GLN A 189 -5.42 5.60 -10.62
N TYR A 190 -4.62 5.00 -9.74
CA TYR A 190 -4.07 5.64 -8.54
C TYR A 190 -2.54 5.60 -8.49
N ASN A 191 -1.90 4.98 -9.47
CA ASN A 191 -0.47 4.66 -9.42
C ASN A 191 -0.09 3.98 -8.09
N MET A 192 -0.93 3.03 -7.67
CA MET A 192 -0.83 2.37 -6.36
C MET A 192 -0.49 0.89 -6.52
N LEU A 193 0.51 0.45 -5.76
CA LEU A 193 0.96 -0.93 -5.67
C LEU A 193 0.58 -1.52 -4.31
N VAL A 194 -0.09 -2.66 -4.31
CA VAL A 194 -0.14 -3.54 -3.14
C VAL A 194 1.00 -4.51 -3.28
N GLY A 195 2.02 -4.32 -2.49
CA GLY A 195 3.22 -5.16 -2.50
C GLY A 195 3.05 -6.45 -1.71
N GLY A 196 2.03 -6.51 -0.82
CA GLY A 196 1.89 -7.62 0.12
C GLY A 196 3.17 -7.84 0.93
N CYS A 197 3.42 -9.07 1.39
CA CYS A 197 4.61 -9.38 2.19
C CYS A 197 5.92 -9.41 1.38
N LEU A 198 5.83 -9.37 0.04
CA LEU A 198 6.99 -9.17 -0.83
C LEU A 198 7.69 -7.84 -0.56
N VAL A 199 6.94 -6.80 -0.13
CA VAL A 199 7.48 -5.46 0.12
C VAL A 199 7.45 -5.14 1.61
N LYS A 200 8.59 -4.71 2.15
CA LYS A 200 8.74 -4.35 3.55
C LYS A 200 8.44 -2.87 3.79
N SER A 201 7.85 -2.56 4.95
CA SER A 201 7.61 -1.17 5.37
C SER A 201 8.92 -0.46 5.73
N ALA A 202 8.91 0.87 5.75
CA ALA A 202 10.10 1.66 6.08
C ALA A 202 10.63 1.43 7.52
N SER A 203 9.78 0.97 8.43
CA SER A 203 10.16 0.65 9.80
C SER A 203 10.73 -0.76 9.97
N ALA A 204 10.59 -1.64 8.96
CA ALA A 204 11.14 -3.00 9.01
C ALA A 204 12.67 -2.95 9.14
N LYS A 205 13.21 -3.84 9.99
CA LYS A 205 14.67 -3.95 10.24
C LYS A 205 15.27 -5.21 9.62
N ASP A 206 14.41 -6.12 9.19
CA ASP A 206 14.75 -7.39 8.58
C ASP A 206 13.63 -7.85 7.63
N LEU A 207 13.79 -9.04 7.06
CA LEU A 207 12.83 -9.64 6.13
C LEU A 207 11.64 -10.32 6.83
N GLY A 208 11.63 -10.40 8.17
CA GLY A 208 10.61 -11.10 8.95
C GLY A 208 10.66 -12.62 8.77
N ASN A 209 9.50 -13.26 8.65
CA ASN A 209 9.46 -14.70 8.38
C ASN A 209 10.05 -15.03 7.00
N VAL A 210 11.09 -15.85 6.99
CA VAL A 210 11.80 -16.30 5.78
C VAL A 210 11.85 -17.84 5.68
N THR A 211 11.02 -18.54 6.44
CA THR A 211 11.06 -20.02 6.55
C THR A 211 10.89 -20.70 5.19
N ASP A 212 10.04 -20.14 4.34
CA ASP A 212 9.73 -20.62 2.98
C ASP A 212 10.06 -19.57 1.91
N ALA A 213 10.87 -18.56 2.26
CA ALA A 213 11.27 -17.50 1.36
C ALA A 213 12.39 -17.91 0.39
N TYR A 214 12.38 -17.33 -0.77
CA TYR A 214 13.42 -17.44 -1.79
C TYR A 214 14.32 -16.19 -1.75
N VAL A 215 15.09 -16.03 -0.67
CA VAL A 215 15.86 -14.81 -0.38
C VAL A 215 16.80 -14.44 -1.53
N ASN A 216 17.44 -15.44 -2.18
CA ASN A 216 18.37 -15.21 -3.30
C ASN A 216 17.67 -14.72 -4.61
N GLU A 217 16.36 -14.92 -4.73
CA GLU A 217 15.56 -14.49 -5.89
C GLU A 217 14.75 -13.23 -5.60
N TRP A 218 14.62 -12.87 -4.32
CA TRP A 218 13.71 -11.81 -3.87
C TRP A 218 14.08 -10.44 -4.45
N SER A 219 15.37 -10.10 -4.49
CA SER A 219 15.83 -8.84 -5.10
C SER A 219 15.42 -8.73 -6.57
N THR A 220 15.59 -9.81 -7.35
CA THR A 220 15.16 -9.85 -8.74
C THR A 220 13.65 -9.63 -8.89
N SER A 221 12.85 -10.18 -7.98
CA SER A 221 11.39 -9.97 -7.98
C SER A 221 11.03 -8.50 -7.71
N ILE A 222 11.69 -7.84 -6.75
CA ILE A 222 11.50 -6.39 -6.51
C ILE A 222 11.93 -5.57 -7.75
N GLU A 223 13.06 -5.91 -8.38
CA GLU A 223 13.52 -5.23 -9.60
C GLU A 223 12.53 -5.40 -10.77
N ASN A 224 11.91 -6.57 -10.90
CA ASN A 224 10.87 -6.81 -11.89
C ASN A 224 9.63 -5.94 -11.65
N VAL A 225 9.24 -5.73 -10.39
CA VAL A 225 8.16 -4.78 -10.04
C VAL A 225 8.54 -3.36 -10.42
N LEU A 226 9.75 -2.90 -10.05
CA LEU A 226 10.25 -1.56 -10.37
C LEU A 226 10.36 -1.29 -11.87
N LYS A 227 10.76 -2.31 -12.64
CA LYS A 227 10.85 -2.24 -14.11
C LYS A 227 9.48 -2.18 -14.78
N ARG A 228 8.49 -2.89 -14.19
CA ARG A 228 7.14 -2.95 -14.76
C ARG A 228 6.34 -1.68 -14.47
N TYR A 229 6.46 -1.13 -13.27
CA TYR A 229 5.67 0.02 -12.80
C TYR A 229 6.58 1.22 -12.52
N GLU A 230 6.70 2.14 -13.49
CA GLU A 230 7.61 3.28 -13.39
C GLU A 230 7.09 4.37 -12.43
N ASN A 231 5.77 4.63 -12.47
CA ASN A 231 5.13 5.73 -11.76
C ASN A 231 4.36 5.23 -10.52
N ILE A 232 5.09 4.70 -9.53
CA ILE A 232 4.49 4.26 -8.27
C ILE A 232 4.43 5.44 -7.30
N ASN A 233 3.21 5.87 -6.93
CA ASN A 233 2.98 6.94 -5.95
C ASN A 233 2.71 6.40 -4.56
N PHE A 234 2.03 5.24 -4.46
CA PHE A 234 1.68 4.61 -3.19
C PHE A 234 2.06 3.14 -3.22
N VAL A 235 2.59 2.65 -2.12
CA VAL A 235 2.89 1.23 -1.89
C VAL A 235 2.27 0.81 -0.57
N VAL A 236 1.43 -0.22 -0.61
CA VAL A 236 0.86 -0.86 0.57
C VAL A 236 1.64 -2.14 0.84
N PRO A 237 2.49 -2.17 1.87
CA PRO A 237 3.23 -3.37 2.26
C PRO A 237 2.30 -4.33 3.01
N GLY A 238 2.67 -5.61 3.10
CA GLY A 238 1.90 -6.59 3.86
C GLY A 238 1.80 -6.29 5.35
N HIS A 239 2.79 -5.58 5.90
CA HIS A 239 2.86 -5.18 7.31
C HIS A 239 3.43 -3.78 7.44
N GLY A 240 2.98 -3.02 8.45
CA GLY A 240 3.47 -1.68 8.75
C GLY A 240 2.86 -0.58 7.88
N GLU A 241 3.48 0.59 7.88
CA GLU A 241 2.91 1.80 7.28
C GLU A 241 2.97 1.80 5.75
N VAL A 242 1.93 2.37 5.15
CA VAL A 242 1.88 2.70 3.72
C VAL A 242 2.97 3.72 3.39
N GLY A 243 3.59 3.58 2.24
CA GLY A 243 4.61 4.50 1.77
C GLY A 243 4.54 4.72 0.27
N ASP A 244 5.67 5.02 -0.29
CA ASP A 244 5.86 5.24 -1.73
C ASP A 244 6.84 4.20 -2.32
N LYS A 245 7.34 4.47 -3.53
CA LYS A 245 8.35 3.64 -4.20
C LYS A 245 9.59 3.35 -3.33
N GLY A 246 9.87 4.20 -2.33
CA GLY A 246 10.97 4.00 -1.37
C GLY A 246 10.88 2.69 -0.60
N LEU A 247 9.67 2.13 -0.38
CA LEU A 247 9.52 0.83 0.29
C LEU A 247 10.13 -0.33 -0.52
N LEU A 248 10.06 -0.27 -1.85
CA LEU A 248 10.72 -1.25 -2.73
C LEU A 248 12.24 -1.13 -2.62
N LEU A 249 12.77 0.09 -2.59
CA LEU A 249 14.20 0.33 -2.43
C LEU A 249 14.69 -0.10 -1.05
N HIS A 250 13.93 0.20 0.01
CA HIS A 250 14.21 -0.27 1.36
C HIS A 250 14.23 -1.80 1.44
N THR A 251 13.29 -2.48 0.77
CA THR A 251 13.27 -3.95 0.71
C THR A 251 14.54 -4.49 0.04
N LEU A 252 15.02 -3.85 -1.05
CA LEU A 252 16.30 -4.20 -1.68
C LEU A 252 17.50 -3.97 -0.74
N ASP A 253 17.45 -2.95 0.11
CA ASP A 253 18.52 -2.70 1.07
C ASP A 253 18.57 -3.76 2.18
N LEU A 254 17.41 -4.27 2.61
CA LEU A 254 17.32 -5.38 3.56
C LEU A 254 17.78 -6.74 2.99
N LEU A 255 17.89 -6.85 1.67
CA LEU A 255 18.30 -8.08 0.96
C LEU A 255 19.82 -8.12 0.65
N LYS A 256 20.57 -7.07 1.00
CA LYS A 256 22.04 -7.00 0.83
C LYS A 256 22.76 -7.68 1.98
#